data_c12e5f2bfb7e5efeaad3409a20c19485
#
_entry.id   c12e5f2bfb7e5efeaad3409a20c19485
#
_cell.length_a   1.000
_cell.length_b   1.000
_cell.length_c   1.000
_cell.angle_alpha   90.00
_cell.angle_beta   90.00
_cell.angle_gamma   90.00
#
_symmetry.space_group_name_H-M   'P 1'
#
loop_
_entity.id
_entity.type
_entity.pdbx_description
1 polymer ?
#
loop_
_entity_poly.entity_id
_entity_poly.type
_entity_poly.pdbx_seq_one_letter_code
_entity_poly.pdbx_strand_id
1 'polypeptide(L)'
;CLTLHLSVWNDHPAYQLRGMATAADMQRQGVGRQLLQAAERFVLTTPQRTVWCNARRIAIAFYQANGWEIVSEEFDIPTAGPHVRMVRTL
;
A
#
# COMPACT_ATOMS: atom_id res chain seq x y z
N CYS A 1 -11.58 4.86 1.20
CA CYS A 1 -11.60 3.99 2.36
C CYS A 1 -10.27 3.24 2.49
N LEU A 2 -9.66 3.31 3.66
CA LEU A 2 -8.34 2.74 3.91
C LEU A 2 -8.40 1.85 5.13
N THR A 3 -7.89 0.61 4.99
CA THR A 3 -7.80 -0.32 6.12
C THR A 3 -6.40 -0.92 6.21
N LEU A 4 -5.98 -1.20 7.45
CA LEU A 4 -4.75 -1.93 7.74
C LEU A 4 -5.11 -3.26 8.37
N HIS A 5 -4.47 -4.32 7.89
CA HIS A 5 -4.66 -5.66 8.42
C HIS A 5 -3.32 -6.23 8.85
N LEU A 6 -3.24 -6.76 10.05
CA LEU A 6 -2.07 -7.51 10.46
C LEU A 6 -1.95 -8.77 9.60
N SER A 7 -0.81 -8.95 8.97
CA SER A 7 -0.58 -10.01 8.01
C SER A 7 0.86 -10.49 8.10
N VAL A 8 1.33 -11.18 7.07
CA VAL A 8 2.68 -11.73 7.01
C VAL A 8 3.33 -11.27 5.71
N TRP A 9 4.60 -10.88 5.80
CA TRP A 9 5.43 -10.56 4.66
C TRP A 9 6.77 -11.26 4.81
N ASN A 10 7.11 -12.16 3.87
CA ASN A 10 8.34 -12.96 3.93
C ASN A 10 8.53 -13.66 5.29
N ASP A 11 7.45 -14.29 5.77
CA ASP A 11 7.40 -15.02 7.05
C ASP A 11 7.59 -14.14 8.30
N HIS A 12 7.49 -12.82 8.15
CA HIS A 12 7.53 -11.87 9.26
C HIS A 12 6.20 -11.15 9.42
N PRO A 13 5.78 -10.84 10.65
CA PRO A 13 4.58 -10.04 10.85
C PRO A 13 4.73 -8.66 10.19
N ALA A 14 3.69 -8.25 9.47
CA ALA A 14 3.66 -6.98 8.77
C ALA A 14 2.21 -6.51 8.64
N TYR A 15 2.00 -5.25 8.29
CA TYR A 15 0.66 -4.76 7.98
C TYR A 15 0.43 -4.74 6.49
N GLN A 16 -0.76 -5.16 6.08
CA GLN A 16 -1.21 -5.05 4.70
C GLN A 16 -2.17 -3.87 4.58
N LEU A 17 -1.85 -2.95 3.69
CA LEU A 17 -2.70 -1.82 3.36
C LEU A 17 -3.71 -2.23 2.29
N ARG A 18 -4.99 -1.97 2.53
CA ARG A 18 -6.06 -2.32 1.60
C ARG A 18 -7.05 -1.17 1.45
N GLY A 19 -7.75 -1.13 0.33
CA GLY A 19 -8.85 -0.21 0.12
C GLY A 19 -8.48 1.15 -0.45
N MET A 20 -7.21 1.47 -0.64
CA MET A 20 -6.78 2.66 -1.38
C MET A 20 -6.68 2.37 -2.87
N ALA A 21 -6.65 3.39 -3.66
CA ALA A 21 -6.35 3.34 -5.08
C ALA A 21 -7.56 3.17 -5.98
N THR A 22 -8.57 4.00 -5.77
CA THR A 22 -9.52 4.32 -6.83
C THR A 22 -8.94 5.47 -7.67
N ALA A 23 -9.43 5.64 -8.90
CA ALA A 23 -9.04 6.78 -9.72
C ALA A 23 -9.33 8.11 -9.03
N ALA A 24 -10.42 8.18 -8.27
CA ALA A 24 -10.78 9.38 -7.51
C ALA A 24 -9.76 9.69 -6.40
N ASP A 25 -9.25 8.65 -5.73
CA ASP A 25 -8.20 8.84 -4.70
C ASP A 25 -6.91 9.35 -5.35
N MET A 26 -6.59 8.88 -6.54
CA MET A 26 -5.41 9.35 -7.26
C MET A 26 -5.52 10.80 -7.67
N GLN A 27 -6.71 11.24 -8.07
CA GLN A 27 -6.97 12.65 -8.43
C GLN A 27 -6.89 13.56 -7.21
N ARG A 28 -7.13 13.03 -6.01
CA ARG A 28 -7.04 13.75 -4.74
C ARG A 28 -5.75 13.38 -4.02
N GLN A 29 -4.63 13.61 -4.64
CA GLN A 29 -3.32 13.19 -4.14
C GLN A 29 -3.01 13.70 -2.74
N GLY A 30 -3.44 14.91 -2.39
CA GLY A 30 -3.25 15.46 -1.05
C GLY A 30 -3.98 14.65 0.02
N VAL A 31 -5.23 14.26 -0.24
CA VAL A 31 -6.01 13.43 0.69
C VAL A 31 -5.44 12.03 0.79
N GLY A 32 -5.11 11.40 -0.35
CA GLY A 32 -4.52 10.07 -0.38
C GLY A 32 -3.19 10.03 0.38
N ARG A 33 -2.35 11.04 0.20
CA ARG A 33 -1.09 11.15 0.91
C ARG A 33 -1.29 11.27 2.42
N GLN A 34 -2.26 12.07 2.87
CA GLN A 34 -2.57 12.20 4.29
C GLN A 34 -3.05 10.88 4.89
N LEU A 35 -3.89 10.14 4.19
CA LEU A 35 -4.36 8.82 4.62
C LEU A 35 -3.21 7.84 4.72
N LEU A 36 -2.31 7.84 3.74
CA LEU A 36 -1.15 6.97 3.73
C LEU A 36 -0.21 7.29 4.89
N GLN A 37 0.03 8.56 5.15
CA GLN A 37 0.87 9.00 6.27
C GLN A 37 0.23 8.64 7.62
N ALA A 38 -1.09 8.74 7.73
CA ALA A 38 -1.79 8.35 8.95
C ALA A 38 -1.65 6.84 9.21
N ALA A 39 -1.74 6.02 8.16
CA ALA A 39 -1.52 4.58 8.27
C ALA A 39 -0.10 4.26 8.72
N GLU A 40 0.89 4.94 8.14
CA GLU A 40 2.29 4.74 8.50
C GLU A 40 2.55 5.15 9.97
N ARG A 41 1.97 6.26 10.42
CA ARG A 41 2.08 6.68 11.81
C ARG A 41 1.47 5.64 12.76
N PHE A 42 0.33 5.05 12.38
CA PHE A 42 -0.27 3.99 13.18
C PHE A 42 0.68 2.80 13.32
N VAL A 43 1.27 2.36 12.21
CA VAL A 43 2.21 1.23 12.22
C VAL A 43 3.42 1.52 13.12
N LEU A 44 3.88 2.76 13.14
CA LEU A 44 5.00 3.17 14.00
C LEU A 44 4.68 3.08 15.50
N THR A 45 3.41 3.02 15.88
CA THR A 45 3.01 2.79 17.28
C THR A 45 3.06 1.32 17.67
N THR A 46 3.30 0.42 16.71
CA THR A 46 3.37 -1.02 16.89
C THR A 46 4.83 -1.49 16.76
N PRO A 47 5.15 -2.76 17.12
CA PRO A 47 6.49 -3.28 16.87
C PRO A 47 6.82 -3.51 15.40
N GLN A 48 5.84 -3.43 14.51
CA GLN A 48 6.05 -3.67 13.09
C GLN A 48 6.64 -2.46 12.39
N ARG A 49 7.41 -2.68 11.32
CA ARG A 49 8.02 -1.62 10.52
C ARG A 49 7.86 -1.81 9.03
N THR A 50 7.11 -2.85 8.63
CA THR A 50 6.87 -3.18 7.23
C THR A 50 5.39 -3.09 6.93
N VAL A 51 5.06 -2.34 5.87
CA VAL A 51 3.71 -2.24 5.31
C VAL A 51 3.80 -2.64 3.85
N TRP A 52 2.87 -3.46 3.39
CA TRP A 52 2.83 -3.88 1.99
C TRP A 52 1.42 -3.77 1.44
N CYS A 53 1.31 -3.72 0.13
CA CYS A 53 0.01 -3.67 -0.53
C CYS A 53 0.07 -4.31 -1.90
N ASN A 54 -1.10 -4.66 -2.43
CA ASN A 54 -1.28 -5.00 -3.83
C ASN A 54 -1.73 -3.73 -4.54
N ALA A 55 -0.84 -3.10 -5.30
CA ALA A 55 -1.10 -1.82 -5.94
C ALA A 55 -1.57 -2.02 -7.37
N ARG A 56 -2.67 -1.39 -7.74
CA ARG A 56 -3.11 -1.34 -9.13
C ARG A 56 -2.11 -0.55 -9.97
N ARG A 57 -2.03 -0.87 -11.25
CA ARG A 57 -1.12 -0.18 -12.17
C ARG A 57 -1.23 1.33 -12.09
N ILE A 58 -2.45 1.87 -11.99
CA ILE A 58 -2.67 3.33 -11.92
C ILE A 58 -2.18 3.95 -10.61
N ALA A 59 -1.96 3.14 -9.57
CA ALA A 59 -1.55 3.61 -8.26
C ALA A 59 -0.03 3.54 -8.05
N ILE A 60 0.70 2.88 -8.93
CA ILE A 60 2.14 2.65 -8.74
C ILE A 60 2.90 3.96 -8.55
N ALA A 61 2.68 4.93 -9.44
CA ALA A 61 3.39 6.21 -9.37
C ALA A 61 3.11 6.95 -8.06
N PHE A 62 1.87 6.87 -7.57
CA PHE A 62 1.50 7.48 -6.29
C PHE A 62 2.27 6.86 -5.13
N TYR A 63 2.31 5.53 -5.06
CA TYR A 63 3.04 4.85 -4.00
C TYR A 63 4.54 5.13 -4.10
N GLN A 64 5.11 5.10 -5.31
CA GLN A 64 6.53 5.39 -5.50
C GLN A 64 6.89 6.82 -5.05
N ALA A 65 6.01 7.79 -5.33
CA ALA A 65 6.22 9.17 -4.89
C ALA A 65 6.18 9.30 -3.36
N ASN A 66 5.61 8.34 -2.66
CA ASN A 66 5.54 8.31 -1.20
C ASN A 66 6.53 7.32 -0.56
N GLY A 67 7.52 6.86 -1.32
CA GLY A 67 8.61 6.05 -0.78
C GLY A 67 8.38 4.56 -0.79
N TRP A 68 7.37 4.07 -1.49
CA TRP A 68 7.11 2.65 -1.63
C TRP A 68 7.88 2.05 -2.80
N GLU A 69 8.21 0.77 -2.72
CA GLU A 69 9.00 0.06 -3.73
C GLU A 69 8.20 -1.09 -4.31
N ILE A 70 8.35 -1.32 -5.62
CA ILE A 70 7.81 -2.50 -6.28
C ILE A 70 8.70 -3.69 -5.92
N VAL A 71 8.08 -4.76 -5.44
CA VAL A 71 8.81 -5.96 -4.99
C VAL A 71 8.29 -7.25 -5.64
N SER A 72 7.50 -7.14 -6.70
CA SER A 72 7.01 -8.30 -7.44
C SER A 72 6.89 -7.98 -8.92
N GLU A 73 6.75 -9.03 -9.74
CA GLU A 73 6.30 -8.88 -11.11
C GLU A 73 4.79 -8.57 -11.11
N GLU A 74 4.31 -8.06 -12.24
CA GLU A 74 2.88 -7.82 -12.41
C GLU A 74 2.12 -9.13 -12.39
N PHE A 75 1.00 -9.16 -11.68
CA PHE A 75 0.10 -10.31 -11.62
C PHE A 75 -1.34 -9.83 -11.69
N ASP A 76 -2.23 -10.72 -12.15
CA ASP A 76 -3.65 -10.41 -12.26
C ASP A 76 -4.40 -10.86 -11.01
N ILE A 77 -5.26 -9.96 -10.50
CA ILE A 77 -6.24 -10.33 -9.48
C ILE A 77 -7.58 -10.51 -10.20
N PRO A 78 -8.24 -11.67 -10.07
CA PRO A 78 -9.54 -11.88 -10.71
C PRO A 78 -10.51 -10.74 -10.38
N THR A 79 -11.19 -10.24 -11.39
CA THR A 79 -12.14 -9.10 -11.33
C THR A 79 -11.52 -7.74 -11.03
N ALA A 80 -10.25 -7.66 -10.66
CA ALA A 80 -9.59 -6.41 -10.30
C ALA A 80 -8.48 -5.99 -11.28
N GLY A 81 -7.94 -6.93 -12.08
CA GLY A 81 -6.96 -6.64 -13.12
C GLY A 81 -5.51 -6.68 -12.65
N PRO A 82 -4.59 -6.08 -13.42
CA PRO A 82 -3.16 -6.17 -13.13
C PRO A 82 -2.74 -5.38 -11.89
N HIS A 83 -1.90 -6.00 -11.08
CA HIS A 83 -1.38 -5.44 -9.83
C HIS A 83 0.10 -5.77 -9.67
N VAL A 84 0.79 -5.01 -8.84
CA VAL A 84 2.12 -5.36 -8.34
C VAL A 84 2.11 -5.28 -6.83
N ARG A 85 2.98 -6.02 -6.17
CA ARG A 85 3.18 -5.87 -4.73
C ARG A 85 4.17 -4.74 -4.49
N MET A 86 3.83 -3.90 -3.53
CA MET A 86 4.68 -2.80 -3.11
C MET A 86 4.86 -2.85 -1.60
N VAL A 87 6.02 -2.40 -1.15
CA VAL A 87 6.37 -2.42 0.27
C VAL A 87 6.97 -1.10 0.70
N ARG A 88 6.71 -0.73 1.93
CA ARG A 88 7.32 0.41 2.61
C ARG A 88 7.90 -0.07 3.94
N THR A 89 9.19 0.13 4.13
CA THR A 89 9.87 -0.09 5.40
C THR A 89 9.99 1.24 6.12
N LEU A 90 9.47 1.31 7.33
CA LEU A 90 9.42 2.54 8.12
C LEU A 90 10.61 2.68 9.05
#